data_665ba9d6532795c12c55b6d0df5b0801
#
_entry.id   665ba9d6532795c12c55b6d0df5b0801
#
_cell.length_a   1.000
_cell.length_b   1.000
_cell.length_c   1.000
_cell.angle_alpha   90.00
_cell.angle_beta   90.00
_cell.angle_gamma   90.00
#
_symmetry.space_group_name_H-M   'P 1'
#
loop_
_entity.id
_entity.type
_entity.pdbx_description
1 polymer ?
#
loop_
_entity_poly.entity_id
_entity_poly.type
_entity_poly.pdbx_seq_one_letter_code
_entity_poly.pdbx_strand_id
1 'polypeptide(L)'
;TGGNYAASLIGQDEAHKQNYSQVLWLDGVERKYIEEVGAMNIFFVIDGEVVTPALQGSILSGITRKSSIELCKKWGLKVSEKRITIQEIADAYDAGKLNEVFGTGTAAVISPVGHLKWGDKVMLINDNKIGPISQRLYDTMTGMQYGKLPDEMGWIEKL
;
A
#
# COMPACT_ATOMS: atom_id res chain seq x y z
N THR A 1 1.24 3.96 20.35
CA THR A 1 2.19 4.36 21.41
C THR A 1 3.61 4.37 20.85
N GLY A 2 4.52 5.18 21.43
CA GLY A 2 5.91 5.28 20.98
C GLY A 2 6.66 3.94 21.01
N GLY A 3 6.37 3.06 21.97
CA GLY A 3 6.99 1.74 22.07
C GLY A 3 6.69 0.82 20.88
N ASN A 4 5.52 0.91 20.30
CA ASN A 4 5.15 0.10 19.13
C ASN A 4 5.98 0.49 17.90
N TYR A 5 6.26 1.78 17.73
CA TYR A 5 7.09 2.27 16.62
C TYR A 5 8.59 2.09 16.88
N ALA A 6 9.03 2.14 18.13
CA ALA A 6 10.44 1.94 18.49
C ALA A 6 10.96 0.57 18.05
N ALA A 7 10.15 -0.49 18.17
CA ALA A 7 10.52 -1.84 17.74
C ALA A 7 10.80 -1.95 16.23
N SER A 8 10.22 -1.08 15.41
CA SER A 8 10.42 -1.07 13.95
C SER A 8 11.72 -0.37 13.50
N LEU A 9 12.38 0.40 14.38
CA LEU A 9 13.56 1.20 14.02
C LEU A 9 14.74 0.34 13.55
N ILE A 10 14.94 -0.85 14.13
CA ILE A 10 16.02 -1.76 13.73
C ILE A 10 15.84 -2.19 12.27
N GLY A 11 14.62 -2.60 11.90
CA GLY A 11 14.32 -2.99 10.52
C GLY A 11 14.45 -1.83 9.54
N GLN A 12 14.04 -0.61 9.95
CA GLN A 12 14.19 0.60 9.12
C GLN A 12 15.68 0.97 8.93
N ASP A 13 16.50 0.89 9.97
CA ASP A 13 17.94 1.14 9.86
C ASP A 13 18.61 0.16 8.89
N GLU A 14 18.25 -1.12 8.96
CA GLU A 14 18.75 -2.13 8.02
C GLU A 14 18.30 -1.87 6.57
N ALA A 15 17.05 -1.45 6.36
CA ALA A 15 16.55 -1.06 5.04
C ALA A 15 17.30 0.17 4.50
N HIS A 16 17.54 1.18 5.34
CA HIS A 16 18.28 2.39 4.96
C HIS A 16 19.74 2.08 4.55
N LYS A 17 20.41 1.15 5.25
CA LYS A 17 21.75 0.70 4.87
C LYS A 17 21.79 0.08 3.48
N GLN A 18 20.67 -0.46 3.03
CA GLN A 18 20.50 -1.05 1.69
C GLN A 18 19.84 -0.08 0.69
N ASN A 19 19.74 1.22 1.02
CA ASN A 19 19.12 2.28 0.23
C ASN A 19 17.61 2.09 -0.02
N TYR A 20 16.89 1.43 0.90
CA TYR A 20 15.44 1.37 0.92
C TYR A 20 14.87 2.32 1.96
N SER A 21 13.79 3.02 1.62
CA SER A 21 13.16 4.02 2.49
C SER A 21 12.18 3.42 3.50
N GLN A 22 11.65 2.22 3.22
CA GLN A 22 10.64 1.57 4.06
C GLN A 22 10.85 0.06 4.13
N VAL A 23 10.28 -0.56 5.16
CA VAL A 23 10.24 -2.01 5.36
C VAL A 23 8.86 -2.54 5.03
N LEU A 24 8.79 -3.63 4.27
CA LEU A 24 7.57 -4.42 4.11
C LEU A 24 7.48 -5.42 5.27
N TRP A 25 6.48 -5.24 6.11
CA TRP A 25 6.28 -6.10 7.28
C TRP A 25 5.53 -7.38 6.90
N LEU A 26 6.04 -8.50 7.40
CA LEU A 26 5.38 -9.79 7.33
C LEU A 26 4.86 -10.17 8.71
N ASP A 27 3.89 -11.07 8.77
CA ASP A 27 3.33 -11.59 10.00
C ASP A 27 4.41 -12.18 10.93
N GLY A 28 4.26 -11.96 12.22
CA GLY A 28 5.26 -12.36 13.22
C GLY A 28 5.35 -13.86 13.47
N VAL A 29 4.38 -14.66 13.03
CA VAL A 29 4.28 -16.10 13.30
C VAL A 29 4.87 -16.91 12.15
N GLU A 30 4.30 -16.80 10.97
CA GLU A 30 4.70 -17.59 9.80
C GLU A 30 5.74 -16.86 8.94
N ARG A 31 5.87 -15.54 9.10
CA ARG A 31 6.82 -14.66 8.38
C ARG A 31 6.67 -14.75 6.86
N LYS A 32 5.45 -14.90 6.40
CA LYS A 32 5.14 -15.04 4.97
C LYS A 32 3.99 -14.18 4.48
N TYR A 33 3.05 -13.82 5.38
CA TYR A 33 1.91 -12.99 5.01
C TYR A 33 2.25 -11.52 5.16
N ILE A 34 1.95 -10.76 4.13
CA ILE A 34 2.19 -9.31 4.11
C ILE A 34 1.16 -8.62 5.01
N GLU A 35 1.62 -7.67 5.81
CA GLU A 35 0.79 -6.87 6.71
C GLU A 35 0.76 -5.40 6.29
N GLU A 36 1.88 -4.71 6.39
CA GLU A 36 1.99 -3.26 6.18
C GLU A 36 3.34 -2.88 5.56
N VAL A 37 3.47 -1.65 5.07
CA VAL A 37 4.74 -1.06 4.63
C VAL A 37 5.07 0.17 5.46
N GLY A 38 6.19 0.14 6.19
CA GLY A 38 6.53 1.19 7.15
C GLY A 38 5.41 1.37 8.19
N ALA A 39 4.78 2.55 8.21
CA ALA A 39 3.62 2.88 9.04
C ALA A 39 2.34 3.06 8.18
N MET A 40 2.24 2.37 7.04
CA MET A 40 1.16 2.50 6.08
C MET A 40 0.54 1.15 5.75
N ASN A 41 -0.76 1.13 5.45
CA ASN A 41 -1.36 -0.02 4.79
C ASN A 41 -0.79 -0.16 3.37
N ILE A 42 -0.78 -1.37 2.83
CA ILE A 42 -0.22 -1.64 1.50
C ILE A 42 -1.26 -2.20 0.54
N PHE A 43 -1.10 -1.84 -0.72
CA PHE A 43 -1.92 -2.30 -1.85
C PHE A 43 -1.05 -2.80 -2.98
N PHE A 44 -1.56 -3.78 -3.70
CA PHE A 44 -0.98 -4.35 -4.91
C PHE A 44 -2.02 -4.29 -6.03
N VAL A 45 -1.60 -3.97 -7.23
CA VAL A 45 -2.43 -4.13 -8.43
C VAL A 45 -1.88 -5.31 -9.20
N ILE A 46 -2.65 -6.39 -9.26
CA ILE A 46 -2.25 -7.65 -9.87
C ILE A 46 -3.25 -8.00 -10.97
N ASP A 47 -2.79 -7.99 -12.22
CA ASP A 47 -3.63 -8.27 -13.39
C ASP A 47 -4.92 -7.41 -13.42
N GLY A 48 -4.77 -6.12 -13.02
CA GLY A 48 -5.86 -5.15 -12.93
C GLY A 48 -6.74 -5.24 -11.68
N GLU A 49 -6.56 -6.24 -10.82
CA GLU A 49 -7.24 -6.35 -9.54
C GLU A 49 -6.48 -5.63 -8.44
N VAL A 50 -7.18 -4.80 -7.66
CA VAL A 50 -6.61 -4.12 -6.48
C VAL A 50 -6.71 -5.05 -5.28
N VAL A 51 -5.58 -5.44 -4.72
CA VAL A 51 -5.48 -6.38 -3.60
C VAL A 51 -4.83 -5.70 -2.41
N THR A 52 -5.40 -5.87 -1.22
CA THR A 52 -4.81 -5.40 0.04
C THR A 52 -4.95 -6.46 1.12
N PRO A 53 -4.02 -6.55 2.08
CA PRO A 53 -4.16 -7.47 3.20
C PRO A 53 -5.47 -7.26 3.96
N ALA A 54 -6.17 -8.36 4.25
CA ALA A 54 -7.37 -8.34 5.09
C ALA A 54 -6.99 -7.90 6.51
N LEU A 55 -7.87 -7.13 7.14
CA LEU A 55 -7.65 -6.65 8.50
C LEU A 55 -7.66 -7.84 9.48
N GLN A 56 -6.47 -8.22 9.94
CA GLN A 56 -6.24 -9.28 10.92
C GLN A 56 -5.13 -8.86 11.87
N GLY A 57 -5.27 -9.21 13.15
CA GLY A 57 -4.21 -9.10 14.17
C GLY A 57 -3.62 -7.70 14.31
N SER A 58 -2.44 -7.50 13.74
CA SER A 58 -1.61 -6.30 13.85
C SER A 58 -1.91 -5.21 12.82
N ILE A 59 -2.69 -5.50 11.77
CA ILE A 59 -2.95 -4.53 10.69
C ILE A 59 -3.91 -3.44 11.14
N LEU A 60 -3.48 -2.18 11.06
CA LEU A 60 -4.31 -1.03 11.42
C LEU A 60 -5.39 -0.77 10.34
N SER A 61 -6.64 -0.57 10.78
CA SER A 61 -7.74 -0.15 9.89
C SER A 61 -7.60 1.33 9.54
N GLY A 62 -6.73 1.64 8.57
CA GLY A 62 -6.46 3.01 8.15
C GLY A 62 -7.64 3.64 7.42
N ILE A 63 -7.93 4.92 7.71
CA ILE A 63 -8.99 5.67 7.03
C ILE A 63 -8.66 5.82 5.54
N THR A 64 -7.41 6.17 5.20
CA THR A 64 -6.97 6.27 3.80
C THR A 64 -7.11 4.92 3.07
N ARG A 65 -6.83 3.80 3.76
CA ARG A 65 -7.07 2.45 3.23
C ARG A 65 -8.56 2.26 2.88
N LYS A 66 -9.45 2.56 3.80
CA LYS A 66 -10.91 2.45 3.59
C LYS A 66 -11.35 3.30 2.40
N SER A 67 -10.94 4.57 2.37
CA SER A 67 -11.26 5.51 1.28
C SER A 67 -10.75 5.00 -0.08
N SER A 68 -9.53 4.44 -0.13
CA SER A 68 -8.96 3.86 -1.36
C SER A 68 -9.80 2.70 -1.88
N ILE A 69 -10.24 1.79 -0.99
CA ILE A 69 -11.11 0.66 -1.34
C ILE A 69 -12.45 1.16 -1.91
N GLU A 70 -13.08 2.12 -1.25
CA GLU A 70 -14.37 2.67 -1.67
C GLU A 70 -14.28 3.37 -3.03
N LEU A 71 -13.24 4.19 -3.26
CA LEU A 71 -13.01 4.84 -4.55
C LEU A 71 -12.74 3.82 -5.67
N CYS A 72 -11.88 2.83 -5.44
CA CYS A 72 -11.62 1.79 -6.42
C CYS A 72 -12.89 1.02 -6.81
N LYS A 73 -13.73 0.66 -5.83
CA LYS A 73 -15.03 0.01 -6.07
C LYS A 73 -15.98 0.92 -6.87
N LYS A 74 -16.04 2.22 -6.51
CA LYS A 74 -16.84 3.22 -7.24
C LYS A 74 -16.40 3.35 -8.70
N TRP A 75 -15.12 3.20 -8.99
CA TRP A 75 -14.58 3.21 -10.35
C TRP A 75 -14.77 1.90 -11.11
N GLY A 76 -15.43 0.91 -10.52
CA GLY A 76 -15.68 -0.39 -11.13
C GLY A 76 -14.48 -1.33 -11.14
N LEU A 77 -13.43 -1.03 -10.35
CA LEU A 77 -12.29 -1.92 -10.21
C LEU A 77 -12.65 -3.09 -9.30
N LYS A 78 -12.14 -4.27 -9.63
CA LYS A 78 -12.19 -5.41 -8.73
C LYS A 78 -11.26 -5.16 -7.54
N VAL A 79 -11.77 -5.26 -6.32
CA VAL A 79 -11.02 -5.07 -5.08
C VAL A 79 -11.16 -6.28 -4.19
N SER A 80 -10.05 -6.83 -3.74
CA SER A 80 -10.00 -7.97 -2.82
C SER A 80 -9.23 -7.63 -1.54
N GLU A 81 -9.86 -7.94 -0.43
CA GLU A 81 -9.24 -7.91 0.90
C GLU A 81 -8.98 -9.36 1.32
N LYS A 82 -7.73 -9.81 1.26
CA LYS A 82 -7.35 -11.20 1.54
C LYS A 82 -5.98 -11.31 2.20
N ARG A 83 -5.71 -12.45 2.85
CA ARG A 83 -4.32 -12.76 3.21
C ARG A 83 -3.52 -12.96 1.92
N ILE A 84 -2.36 -12.36 1.81
CA ILE A 84 -1.48 -12.49 0.66
C ILE A 84 -0.05 -12.73 1.14
N THR A 85 0.62 -13.67 0.52
CA THR A 85 2.02 -13.98 0.86
C THR A 85 2.99 -13.16 0.02
N ILE A 86 4.19 -12.96 0.56
CA ILE A 86 5.27 -12.34 -0.23
C ILE A 86 5.65 -13.19 -1.44
N GLN A 87 5.49 -14.52 -1.36
CA GLN A 87 5.72 -15.42 -2.48
C GLN A 87 4.71 -15.18 -3.61
N GLU A 88 3.40 -15.01 -3.30
CA GLU A 88 2.37 -14.68 -4.32
C GLU A 88 2.70 -13.37 -5.05
N ILE A 89 3.26 -12.38 -4.35
CA ILE A 89 3.71 -11.12 -4.97
C ILE A 89 4.90 -11.36 -5.89
N ALA A 90 5.87 -12.15 -5.44
CA ALA A 90 7.04 -12.50 -6.26
C ALA A 90 6.63 -13.29 -7.52
N ASP A 91 5.70 -14.22 -7.39
CA ASP A 91 5.18 -15.01 -8.52
C ASP A 91 4.38 -14.13 -9.51
N ALA A 92 3.58 -13.19 -8.99
CA ALA A 92 2.87 -12.21 -9.83
C ALA A 92 3.84 -11.30 -10.58
N TYR A 93 4.94 -10.89 -9.94
CA TYR A 93 6.01 -10.12 -10.59
C TYR A 93 6.67 -10.92 -11.72
N ASP A 94 7.07 -12.16 -11.46
CA ASP A 94 7.71 -13.02 -12.45
C ASP A 94 6.80 -13.33 -13.65
N ALA A 95 5.49 -13.40 -13.41
CA ALA A 95 4.48 -13.55 -14.45
C ALA A 95 4.17 -12.26 -15.22
N GLY A 96 4.80 -11.12 -14.87
CA GLY A 96 4.51 -9.82 -15.47
C GLY A 96 3.14 -9.25 -15.11
N LYS A 97 2.52 -9.72 -14.01
CA LYS A 97 1.17 -9.34 -13.59
C LYS A 97 1.13 -8.32 -12.45
N LEU A 98 2.25 -8.04 -11.79
CA LEU A 98 2.32 -7.04 -10.74
C LEU A 98 2.46 -5.64 -11.36
N ASN A 99 1.33 -4.94 -11.49
CA ASN A 99 1.25 -3.67 -12.21
C ASN A 99 1.65 -2.47 -11.35
N GLU A 100 1.16 -2.40 -10.10
CA GLU A 100 1.44 -1.32 -9.17
C GLU A 100 1.57 -1.85 -7.75
N VAL A 101 2.34 -1.15 -6.93
CA VAL A 101 2.38 -1.31 -5.47
C VAL A 101 2.38 0.08 -4.83
N PHE A 102 1.57 0.28 -3.80
CA PHE A 102 1.54 1.56 -3.08
C PHE A 102 1.11 1.41 -1.62
N GLY A 103 1.68 2.25 -0.78
CA GLY A 103 1.24 2.43 0.61
C GLY A 103 0.14 3.49 0.71
N THR A 104 -0.69 3.38 1.75
CA THR A 104 -1.72 4.39 2.08
C THR A 104 -1.61 4.80 3.54
N GLY A 105 -1.57 6.09 3.80
CA GLY A 105 -1.47 6.62 5.16
C GLY A 105 -1.85 8.10 5.24
N THR A 106 -1.98 8.61 6.46
CA THR A 106 -2.47 9.98 6.70
C THR A 106 -1.52 11.04 6.10
N ALA A 107 -0.23 10.91 6.31
CA ALA A 107 0.75 11.92 5.88
C ALA A 107 1.02 11.89 4.38
N ALA A 108 1.21 10.71 3.82
CA ALA A 108 1.58 10.54 2.41
C ALA A 108 0.38 10.44 1.48
N VAL A 109 -0.82 10.20 2.01
CA VAL A 109 -2.05 9.85 1.30
C VAL A 109 -1.82 8.56 0.49
N ILE A 110 -1.16 8.63 -0.65
CA ILE A 110 -0.70 7.51 -1.47
C ILE A 110 0.81 7.61 -1.64
N SER A 111 1.52 6.53 -1.38
CA SER A 111 2.97 6.41 -1.54
C SER A 111 3.32 5.28 -2.51
N PRO A 112 3.59 5.58 -3.79
CA PRO A 112 3.97 4.56 -4.77
C PRO A 112 5.28 3.86 -4.39
N VAL A 113 5.36 2.56 -4.67
CA VAL A 113 6.54 1.72 -4.46
C VAL A 113 7.14 1.35 -5.80
N GLY A 114 8.34 1.86 -6.10
CA GLY A 114 9.05 1.57 -7.34
C GLY A 114 9.94 0.34 -7.28
N HIS A 115 10.45 0.01 -6.09
CA HIS A 115 11.31 -1.16 -5.88
C HIS A 115 10.89 -1.92 -4.64
N LEU A 116 10.81 -3.24 -4.76
CA LEU A 116 10.58 -4.18 -3.66
C LEU A 116 11.76 -5.16 -3.61
N LYS A 117 12.37 -5.36 -2.44
CA LYS A 117 13.41 -6.37 -2.23
C LYS A 117 12.94 -7.42 -1.24
N TRP A 118 13.10 -8.68 -1.59
CA TRP A 118 12.86 -9.82 -0.73
C TRP A 118 14.00 -10.83 -0.85
N GLY A 119 14.81 -10.96 0.19
CA GLY A 119 16.09 -11.67 0.12
C GLY A 119 16.99 -11.04 -0.95
N ASP A 120 17.45 -11.84 -1.90
CA ASP A 120 18.27 -11.37 -3.03
C ASP A 120 17.42 -10.93 -4.25
N LYS A 121 16.12 -11.16 -4.21
CA LYS A 121 15.23 -10.79 -5.30
C LYS A 121 14.86 -9.32 -5.23
N VAL A 122 15.15 -8.58 -6.29
CA VAL A 122 14.71 -7.18 -6.49
C VAL A 122 13.62 -7.16 -7.56
N MET A 123 12.49 -6.57 -7.23
CA MET A 123 11.35 -6.40 -8.12
C MET A 123 11.22 -4.92 -8.47
N LEU A 124 11.38 -4.59 -9.75
CA LEU A 124 11.17 -3.24 -10.29
C LEU A 124 9.69 -3.10 -10.68
N ILE A 125 8.98 -2.24 -9.99
CA ILE A 125 7.54 -2.06 -10.19
C ILE A 125 7.30 -0.93 -11.18
N ASN A 126 6.55 -1.22 -12.26
CA ASN A 126 6.13 -0.24 -13.27
C ASN A 126 7.27 0.66 -13.78
N ASP A 127 8.47 0.09 -14.02
CA ASP A 127 9.66 0.84 -14.43
C ASP A 127 10.00 2.03 -13.50
N ASN A 128 9.73 1.88 -12.21
CA ASN A 128 9.88 2.93 -11.19
C ASN A 128 9.02 4.19 -11.47
N LYS A 129 7.90 4.03 -12.17
CA LYS A 129 6.94 5.10 -12.45
C LYS A 129 5.71 4.96 -11.58
N ILE A 130 5.05 6.08 -11.30
CA ILE A 130 3.76 6.07 -10.61
C ILE A 130 2.73 5.40 -11.51
N GLY A 131 1.98 4.45 -10.98
CA GLY A 131 0.95 3.77 -11.72
C GLY A 131 -0.36 4.58 -11.81
N PRO A 132 -1.22 4.29 -12.81
CA PRO A 132 -2.43 5.05 -13.05
C PRO A 132 -3.45 5.00 -11.90
N ILE A 133 -3.56 3.87 -11.19
CA ILE A 133 -4.47 3.75 -10.04
C ILE A 133 -3.95 4.56 -8.86
N SER A 134 -2.66 4.45 -8.55
CA SER A 134 -1.99 5.23 -7.50
C SER A 134 -2.16 6.73 -7.75
N GLN A 135 -1.90 7.19 -8.96
CA GLN A 135 -2.04 8.59 -9.35
C GLN A 135 -3.49 9.07 -9.22
N ARG A 136 -4.44 8.31 -9.75
CA ARG A 136 -5.86 8.65 -9.69
C ARG A 136 -6.37 8.72 -8.25
N LEU A 137 -5.96 7.80 -7.39
CA LEU A 137 -6.30 7.83 -5.95
C LEU A 137 -5.76 9.09 -5.28
N TYR A 138 -4.49 9.40 -5.52
CA TYR A 138 -3.86 10.59 -4.96
C TYR A 138 -4.57 11.86 -5.39
N ASP A 139 -4.77 12.06 -6.69
CA ASP A 139 -5.40 13.25 -7.25
C ASP A 139 -6.85 13.42 -6.76
N THR A 140 -7.60 12.32 -6.69
CA THR A 140 -8.99 12.34 -6.25
C THR A 140 -9.10 12.69 -4.77
N MET A 141 -8.36 12.00 -3.90
CA MET A 141 -8.43 12.24 -2.46
C MET A 141 -7.93 13.64 -2.09
N THR A 142 -6.76 14.03 -2.60
CA THR A 142 -6.23 15.38 -2.34
C THR A 142 -7.10 16.47 -2.96
N GLY A 143 -7.62 16.22 -4.15
CA GLY A 143 -8.54 17.14 -4.83
C GLY A 143 -9.82 17.41 -4.01
N MET A 144 -10.41 16.36 -3.42
CA MET A 144 -11.54 16.52 -2.51
C MET A 144 -11.15 17.23 -1.21
N GLN A 145 -10.05 16.81 -0.58
CA GLN A 145 -9.56 17.39 0.69
C GLN A 145 -9.28 18.89 0.58
N TYR A 146 -8.74 19.34 -0.55
CA TYR A 146 -8.46 20.76 -0.81
C TYR A 146 -9.61 21.51 -1.50
N GLY A 147 -10.77 20.89 -1.65
CA GLY A 147 -11.93 21.51 -2.29
C GLY A 147 -11.77 21.81 -3.79
N LYS A 148 -10.80 21.19 -4.45
CA LYS A 148 -10.57 21.31 -5.91
C LYS A 148 -11.48 20.41 -6.72
N LEU A 149 -11.95 19.31 -6.12
CA LEU A 149 -12.91 18.39 -6.69
C LEU A 149 -14.15 18.32 -5.80
N PRO A 150 -15.33 18.07 -6.39
CA PRO A 150 -16.55 17.86 -5.59
C PRO A 150 -16.40 16.61 -4.72
N ASP A 151 -16.93 16.68 -3.51
CA ASP A 151 -17.00 15.53 -2.62
C ASP A 151 -18.16 14.61 -3.01
N GLU A 152 -17.87 13.72 -3.95
CA GLU A 152 -18.86 12.74 -4.41
C GLU A 152 -19.08 11.57 -3.42
N MET A 153 -18.31 11.52 -2.34
CA MET A 153 -18.36 10.46 -1.33
C MET A 153 -19.07 10.92 -0.04
N GLY A 154 -19.27 12.22 0.13
CA GLY A 154 -19.84 12.80 1.34
C GLY A 154 -18.91 12.69 2.56
N TRP A 155 -17.60 12.79 2.34
CA TRP A 155 -16.59 12.68 3.39
C TRP A 155 -16.16 14.00 4.02
N ILE A 156 -16.50 15.12 3.37
CA ILE A 156 -16.06 16.45 3.81
C ILE A 156 -17.18 17.11 4.61
N GLU A 157 -16.90 17.41 5.87
CA GLU A 157 -17.75 18.30 6.67
C GLU A 157 -17.24 19.74 6.53
N LYS A 158 -18.17 20.66 6.23
CA LYS A 158 -17.87 22.09 6.23
C LYS A 158 -18.12 22.63 7.62
N LEU A 159 -17.09 23.20 8.21
CA LEU A 159 -17.17 23.92 9.49
C LEU A 159 -17.84 25.28 9.30
#